data_256d4a4074d3eccb4a05eab4b870577b
#
_entry.id   256d4a4074d3eccb4a05eab4b870577b
#
_cell.length_a   1.000
_cell.length_b   1.000
_cell.length_c   1.000
_cell.angle_alpha   90.00
_cell.angle_beta   90.00
_cell.angle_gamma   90.00
#
_symmetry.space_group_name_H-M   'P 1'
#
loop_
_entity.id
_entity.type
_entity.pdbx_description
1 polymer ?
#
loop_
_entity_poly.entity_id
_entity_poly.type
_entity_poly.pdbx_seq_one_letter_code
_entity_poly.pdbx_strand_id
1 'polypeptide(L)'
;MADSSAPGRPLRSVCVYCGSSNTTKPEYLDLATRFGQALAARKLRMVYGGGAVGLMGRCAKAAHAAGGDVLGIMPRFLERREITYQDVPHRMVETMHERKHMMFEESDAFVVLPGGIGTLEEAVETLSWRRLDLHAKPVVFLSEDDFWAPFFALMQHTVEANLTPANFNDAVAYTRSIEACFAALEGVSAPM
;
A
#
# COMPACT_ATOMS: atom_id res chain seq x y z
N MET A 1 -12.47 -10.30 -18.36
CA MET A 1 -11.54 -9.79 -17.35
C MET A 1 -10.36 -9.21 -18.11
N ALA A 2 -10.11 -7.91 -18.01
CA ALA A 2 -8.96 -7.29 -18.67
C ALA A 2 -7.70 -7.73 -17.90
N ASP A 3 -6.73 -8.27 -18.63
CA ASP A 3 -5.43 -8.67 -18.09
C ASP A 3 -4.71 -7.42 -17.56
N SER A 4 -4.70 -7.26 -16.23
CA SER A 4 -4.04 -6.14 -15.54
C SER A 4 -2.52 -6.31 -15.41
N SER A 5 -1.96 -7.38 -15.97
CA SER A 5 -0.55 -7.77 -15.86
C SER A 5 0.30 -7.44 -17.07
N ALA A 6 -0.22 -6.68 -18.05
CA ALA A 6 0.55 -6.33 -19.26
C ALA A 6 1.76 -5.44 -18.92
N PRO A 7 2.98 -5.83 -19.28
CA PRO A 7 4.19 -5.02 -19.08
C PRO A 7 4.06 -3.71 -19.88
N GLY A 8 4.32 -2.58 -19.21
CA GLY A 8 4.32 -1.25 -19.84
C GLY A 8 3.07 -0.40 -19.62
N ARG A 9 2.11 -0.81 -18.77
CA ARG A 9 1.02 0.08 -18.38
C ARG A 9 1.57 1.21 -17.49
N PRO A 10 1.31 2.49 -17.81
CA PRO A 10 1.76 3.58 -16.95
C PRO A 10 1.13 3.48 -15.57
N LEU A 11 1.93 3.71 -14.52
CA LEU A 11 1.47 3.80 -13.14
C LEU A 11 0.47 4.96 -13.02
N ARG A 12 -0.74 4.69 -12.58
CA ARG A 12 -1.83 5.69 -12.40
C ARG A 12 -2.39 5.70 -11.00
N SER A 13 -2.30 4.59 -10.28
CA SER A 13 -2.91 4.41 -8.98
C SER A 13 -2.01 3.58 -8.06
N VAL A 14 -1.97 3.97 -6.78
CA VAL A 14 -1.19 3.32 -5.73
C VAL A 14 -2.11 2.99 -4.57
N CYS A 15 -2.19 1.71 -4.19
CA CYS A 15 -2.78 1.28 -2.94
C CYS A 15 -1.82 1.55 -1.79
N VAL A 16 -2.29 2.18 -0.72
CA VAL A 16 -1.49 2.48 0.46
C VAL A 16 -2.01 1.69 1.66
N TYR A 17 -1.21 0.73 2.11
CA TYR A 17 -1.42 0.00 3.36
C TYR A 17 -0.61 0.66 4.47
N CYS A 18 -1.23 0.98 5.60
CA CYS A 18 -0.56 1.66 6.71
C CYS A 18 -1.39 1.61 8.00
N GLY A 19 -0.76 1.99 9.11
CA GLY A 19 -1.39 1.99 10.42
C GLY A 19 -2.51 3.03 10.58
N SER A 20 -3.54 2.67 11.38
CA SER A 20 -4.68 3.52 11.73
C SER A 20 -4.59 4.11 13.15
N SER A 21 -3.47 3.98 13.85
CA SER A 21 -3.28 4.52 15.20
C SER A 21 -2.76 5.95 15.19
N ASN A 22 -3.40 6.83 15.98
CA ASN A 22 -2.92 8.19 16.23
C ASN A 22 -1.83 8.25 17.32
N THR A 23 -1.63 7.19 18.10
CA THR A 23 -0.67 7.13 19.20
C THR A 23 0.70 6.57 18.78
N THR A 24 0.96 6.52 17.50
CA THR A 24 2.23 6.10 16.94
C THR A 24 3.27 7.23 16.97
N LYS A 25 4.51 6.94 16.59
CA LYS A 25 5.58 7.93 16.52
C LYS A 25 5.21 9.08 15.57
N PRO A 26 5.50 10.35 15.93
CA PRO A 26 5.25 11.50 15.05
C PRO A 26 5.90 11.40 13.67
N GLU A 27 7.09 10.78 13.59
CA GLU A 27 7.86 10.59 12.36
C GLU A 27 7.09 9.75 11.33
N TYR A 28 6.31 8.74 11.79
CA TYR A 28 5.48 7.93 10.88
C TYR A 28 4.28 8.73 10.35
N LEU A 29 3.68 9.58 11.20
CA LEU A 29 2.59 10.46 10.78
C LEU A 29 3.08 11.51 9.76
N ASP A 30 4.29 12.02 9.95
CA ASP A 30 4.96 12.95 9.03
C ASP A 30 5.29 12.26 7.70
N LEU A 31 5.89 11.07 7.73
CA LEU A 31 6.15 10.27 6.53
C LEU A 31 4.87 10.06 5.71
N ALA A 32 3.77 9.66 6.37
CA ALA A 32 2.48 9.46 5.70
C ALA A 32 1.95 10.77 5.08
N THR A 33 2.11 11.90 5.75
CA THR A 33 1.73 13.23 5.23
C THR A 33 2.52 13.57 3.98
N ARG A 34 3.86 13.47 4.04
CA ARG A 34 4.75 13.74 2.89
C ARG A 34 4.50 12.77 1.73
N PHE A 35 4.23 11.50 2.02
CA PHE A 35 3.93 10.50 0.99
C PHE A 35 2.61 10.82 0.27
N GLY A 36 1.55 11.23 1.00
CA GLY A 36 0.29 11.68 0.40
C GLY A 36 0.47 12.89 -0.53
N GLN A 37 1.24 13.89 -0.11
CA GLN A 37 1.59 15.06 -0.94
C GLN A 37 2.36 14.63 -2.20
N ALA A 38 3.29 13.69 -2.06
CA ALA A 38 4.10 13.19 -3.17
C ALA A 38 3.28 12.40 -4.21
N LEU A 39 2.23 11.67 -3.80
CA LEU A 39 1.26 11.04 -4.71
C LEU A 39 0.52 12.09 -5.53
N ALA A 40 -0.02 13.13 -4.87
CA ALA A 40 -0.74 14.21 -5.54
C ALA A 40 0.15 14.96 -6.54
N ALA A 41 1.39 15.30 -6.15
CA ALA A 41 2.36 15.97 -7.03
C ALA A 41 2.68 15.16 -8.29
N ARG A 42 2.61 13.83 -8.22
CA ARG A 42 2.82 12.90 -9.36
C ARG A 42 1.53 12.57 -10.12
N LYS A 43 0.40 13.14 -9.71
CA LYS A 43 -0.93 12.87 -10.28
C LYS A 43 -1.31 11.38 -10.21
N LEU A 44 -0.85 10.69 -9.17
CA LEU A 44 -1.20 9.31 -8.89
C LEU A 44 -2.41 9.26 -7.98
N ARG A 45 -3.42 8.47 -8.36
CA ARG A 45 -4.56 8.20 -7.48
C ARG A 45 -4.09 7.40 -6.26
N MET A 46 -4.48 7.84 -5.07
CA MET A 46 -4.36 7.05 -3.84
C MET A 46 -5.58 6.18 -3.65
N VAL A 47 -5.39 4.87 -3.50
CA VAL A 47 -6.42 3.92 -3.07
C VAL A 47 -6.09 3.47 -1.65
N TYR A 48 -7.08 3.44 -0.73
CA TYR A 48 -6.82 3.10 0.65
C TYR A 48 -8.07 2.61 1.39
N GLY A 49 -7.90 2.25 2.67
CA GLY A 49 -8.97 1.66 3.48
C GLY A 49 -10.09 2.60 3.95
N GLY A 50 -10.09 3.89 3.59
CA GLY A 50 -11.18 4.84 3.85
C GLY A 50 -11.15 5.53 5.21
N GLY A 51 -10.27 5.15 6.15
CA GLY A 51 -10.23 5.70 7.51
C GLY A 51 -9.61 7.09 7.60
N ALA A 52 -10.03 7.88 8.62
CA ALA A 52 -9.61 9.27 8.86
C ALA A 52 -8.51 9.43 9.90
N VAL A 53 -8.01 8.33 10.50
CA VAL A 53 -7.09 8.35 11.66
C VAL A 53 -5.74 7.68 11.33
N GLY A 54 -4.74 7.96 12.17
CA GLY A 54 -3.39 7.42 12.03
C GLY A 54 -2.69 7.85 10.75
N LEU A 55 -1.75 7.02 10.29
CA LEU A 55 -1.04 7.22 9.03
C LEU A 55 -2.02 7.24 7.85
N MET A 56 -3.03 6.37 7.88
CA MET A 56 -4.05 6.26 6.86
C MET A 56 -4.77 7.59 6.64
N GLY A 57 -5.30 8.20 7.71
CA GLY A 57 -5.96 9.50 7.63
C GLY A 57 -5.01 10.64 7.27
N ARG A 58 -3.76 10.63 7.76
CA ARG A 58 -2.75 11.64 7.43
C ARG A 58 -2.40 11.63 5.95
N CYS A 59 -2.16 10.45 5.40
CA CYS A 59 -1.82 10.27 3.98
C CYS A 59 -2.98 10.74 3.07
N ALA A 60 -4.21 10.27 3.32
CA ALA A 60 -5.37 10.60 2.53
C ALA A 60 -5.70 12.11 2.56
N LYS A 61 -5.68 12.73 3.74
CA LYS A 61 -5.92 14.17 3.92
C LYS A 61 -4.84 15.00 3.20
N ALA A 62 -3.58 14.61 3.31
CA ALA A 62 -2.48 15.32 2.67
C ALA A 62 -2.54 15.21 1.13
N ALA A 63 -2.86 14.03 0.60
CA ALA A 63 -3.08 13.84 -0.83
C ALA A 63 -4.25 14.67 -1.35
N HIS A 64 -5.40 14.64 -0.68
CA HIS A 64 -6.58 15.42 -1.04
C HIS A 64 -6.33 16.93 -0.96
N ALA A 65 -5.74 17.42 0.14
CA ALA A 65 -5.43 18.84 0.32
C ALA A 65 -4.45 19.38 -0.75
N ALA A 66 -3.59 18.51 -1.28
CA ALA A 66 -2.70 18.82 -2.40
C ALA A 66 -3.35 18.68 -3.80
N GLY A 67 -4.67 18.47 -3.86
CA GLY A 67 -5.44 18.33 -5.11
C GLY A 67 -5.32 16.95 -5.77
N GLY A 68 -4.86 15.93 -5.03
CA GLY A 68 -4.76 14.55 -5.51
C GLY A 68 -6.10 13.84 -5.56
N ASP A 69 -6.19 12.85 -6.45
CA ASP A 69 -7.33 11.92 -6.52
C ASP A 69 -7.16 10.84 -5.43
N VAL A 70 -8.18 10.70 -4.58
CA VAL A 70 -8.17 9.75 -3.44
C VAL A 70 -9.46 8.93 -3.45
N LEU A 71 -9.34 7.61 -3.35
CA LEU A 71 -10.46 6.67 -3.28
C LEU A 71 -10.37 5.82 -2.01
N GLY A 72 -11.35 5.95 -1.11
CA GLY A 72 -11.51 5.09 0.05
C GLY A 72 -12.35 3.85 -0.27
N ILE A 73 -11.98 2.69 0.29
CA ILE A 73 -12.79 1.46 0.19
C ILE A 73 -13.13 1.00 1.61
N MET A 74 -14.42 1.09 1.96
CA MET A 74 -14.91 0.92 3.32
C MET A 74 -15.97 -0.17 3.42
N PRO A 75 -15.77 -1.20 4.24
CA PRO A 75 -16.83 -2.14 4.58
C PRO A 75 -17.91 -1.48 5.43
N ARG A 76 -19.19 -1.73 5.12
CA ARG A 76 -20.33 -1.13 5.85
C ARG A 76 -20.29 -1.39 7.37
N PHE A 77 -19.84 -2.56 7.79
CA PHE A 77 -19.77 -2.89 9.22
C PHE A 77 -18.65 -2.13 9.96
N LEU A 78 -17.62 -1.65 9.25
CA LEU A 78 -16.55 -0.82 9.82
C LEU A 78 -16.91 0.66 9.87
N GLU A 79 -17.82 1.15 9.01
CA GLU A 79 -18.25 2.56 8.99
C GLU A 79 -18.73 3.07 10.36
N ARG A 80 -19.31 2.18 11.18
CA ARG A 80 -19.76 2.50 12.55
C ARG A 80 -18.64 2.41 13.59
N ARG A 81 -17.51 1.81 13.27
CA ARG A 81 -16.39 1.55 14.19
C ARG A 81 -15.18 2.42 13.87
N GLU A 82 -15.00 2.78 12.62
CA GLU A 82 -13.91 3.61 12.14
C GLU A 82 -14.41 4.99 11.72
N ILE A 83 -13.63 6.02 12.05
CA ILE A 83 -13.93 7.37 11.58
C ILE A 83 -13.53 7.43 10.11
N THR A 84 -14.53 7.58 9.24
CA THR A 84 -14.33 7.69 7.79
C THR A 84 -13.93 9.11 7.41
N TYR A 85 -13.04 9.28 6.45
CA TYR A 85 -12.69 10.60 5.90
C TYR A 85 -13.69 10.99 4.81
N GLN A 86 -14.67 11.83 5.18
CA GLN A 86 -15.86 12.13 4.35
C GLN A 86 -15.58 13.00 3.11
N ASP A 87 -14.43 13.70 3.05
CA ASP A 87 -14.15 14.68 1.99
C ASP A 87 -13.65 14.04 0.67
N VAL A 88 -13.54 12.71 0.64
CA VAL A 88 -13.11 11.96 -0.55
C VAL A 88 -14.14 10.90 -0.96
N PRO A 89 -14.20 10.51 -2.23
CA PRO A 89 -15.06 9.42 -2.67
C PRO A 89 -14.79 8.11 -1.95
N HIS A 90 -15.87 7.40 -1.60
CA HIS A 90 -15.79 6.06 -1.01
C HIS A 90 -16.59 5.05 -1.82
N ARG A 91 -16.05 3.84 -1.94
CA ARG A 91 -16.81 2.66 -2.36
C ARG A 91 -17.12 1.81 -1.14
N MET A 92 -18.40 1.59 -0.92
CA MET A 92 -18.88 0.74 0.17
C MET A 92 -18.92 -0.72 -0.30
N VAL A 93 -18.45 -1.62 0.55
CA VAL A 93 -18.43 -3.07 0.32
C VAL A 93 -19.02 -3.81 1.52
N GLU A 94 -19.38 -5.08 1.36
CA GLU A 94 -20.05 -5.84 2.42
C GLU A 94 -19.05 -6.60 3.31
N THR A 95 -17.94 -7.08 2.74
CA THR A 95 -16.97 -7.95 3.44
C THR A 95 -15.54 -7.41 3.38
N MET A 96 -14.67 -7.91 4.27
CA MET A 96 -13.23 -7.62 4.21
C MET A 96 -12.59 -8.21 2.95
N HIS A 97 -13.09 -9.33 2.45
CA HIS A 97 -12.60 -9.93 1.22
C HIS A 97 -12.89 -9.02 0.01
N GLU A 98 -14.13 -8.54 -0.12
CA GLU A 98 -14.50 -7.57 -1.16
C GLU A 98 -13.67 -6.28 -1.06
N ARG A 99 -13.40 -5.78 0.17
CA ARG A 99 -12.55 -4.60 0.38
C ARG A 99 -11.16 -4.81 -0.22
N LYS A 100 -10.48 -5.87 0.18
CA LYS A 100 -9.11 -6.14 -0.29
C LYS A 100 -9.07 -6.41 -1.79
N HIS A 101 -10.04 -7.15 -2.31
CA HIS A 101 -10.16 -7.38 -3.75
C HIS A 101 -10.37 -6.07 -4.53
N MET A 102 -11.25 -5.20 -4.06
CA MET A 102 -11.49 -3.90 -4.71
C MET A 102 -10.28 -2.97 -4.60
N MET A 103 -9.58 -2.93 -3.45
CA MET A 103 -8.32 -2.19 -3.31
C MET A 103 -7.27 -2.69 -4.30
N PHE A 104 -7.22 -4.00 -4.51
CA PHE A 104 -6.34 -4.61 -5.48
C PHE A 104 -6.71 -4.23 -6.93
N GLU A 105 -7.98 -4.33 -7.32
CA GLU A 105 -8.45 -4.04 -8.68
C GLU A 105 -8.29 -2.55 -9.06
N GLU A 106 -8.51 -1.63 -8.12
CA GLU A 106 -8.41 -0.19 -8.34
C GLU A 106 -6.95 0.34 -8.36
N SER A 107 -5.95 -0.51 -8.16
CA SER A 107 -4.56 -0.09 -7.99
C SER A 107 -3.62 -0.75 -8.99
N ASP A 108 -2.64 0.01 -9.47
CA ASP A 108 -1.58 -0.49 -10.35
C ASP A 108 -0.35 -0.96 -9.54
N ALA A 109 -0.18 -0.47 -8.31
CA ALA A 109 0.93 -0.79 -7.42
C ALA A 109 0.53 -0.66 -5.95
N PHE A 110 1.38 -1.14 -5.05
CA PHE A 110 1.16 -1.15 -3.59
C PHE A 110 2.33 -0.52 -2.86
N VAL A 111 2.04 0.34 -1.88
CA VAL A 111 3.03 0.87 -0.94
C VAL A 111 2.60 0.55 0.49
N VAL A 112 3.53 0.01 1.26
CA VAL A 112 3.32 -0.39 2.65
C VAL A 112 4.12 0.53 3.55
N LEU A 113 3.45 1.51 4.17
CA LEU A 113 4.02 2.37 5.21
C LEU A 113 3.96 1.67 6.57
N PRO A 114 4.65 2.18 7.62
CA PRO A 114 4.58 1.60 8.95
C PRO A 114 3.15 1.32 9.42
N GLY A 115 2.92 0.13 9.98
CA GLY A 115 1.60 -0.28 10.40
C GLY A 115 1.59 -1.54 11.27
N GLY A 116 0.43 -1.89 11.76
CA GLY A 116 0.22 -3.04 12.65
C GLY A 116 -0.27 -4.29 11.92
N ILE A 117 -0.99 -5.14 12.67
CA ILE A 117 -1.43 -6.46 12.20
C ILE A 117 -2.32 -6.39 10.95
N GLY A 118 -3.19 -5.38 10.82
CA GLY A 118 -4.03 -5.21 9.63
C GLY A 118 -3.21 -4.87 8.39
N THR A 119 -2.20 -4.01 8.54
CA THR A 119 -1.27 -3.65 7.47
C THR A 119 -0.44 -4.87 7.04
N LEU A 120 0.02 -5.68 8.00
CA LEU A 120 0.73 -6.93 7.72
C LEU A 120 -0.17 -7.94 6.99
N GLU A 121 -1.42 -8.08 7.40
CA GLU A 121 -2.38 -8.99 6.79
C GLU A 121 -2.62 -8.63 5.31
N GLU A 122 -2.89 -7.36 5.01
CA GLU A 122 -3.08 -6.84 3.65
C GLU A 122 -1.82 -7.03 2.78
N ALA A 123 -0.65 -6.70 3.33
CA ALA A 123 0.62 -6.83 2.62
C ALA A 123 0.97 -8.30 2.33
N VAL A 124 0.85 -9.19 3.32
CA VAL A 124 1.17 -10.62 3.17
C VAL A 124 0.21 -11.28 2.19
N GLU A 125 -1.07 -10.94 2.18
CA GLU A 125 -2.02 -11.46 1.20
C GLU A 125 -1.62 -11.04 -0.23
N THR A 126 -1.32 -9.75 -0.45
CA THR A 126 -0.86 -9.24 -1.74
C THR A 126 0.43 -9.93 -2.20
N LEU A 127 1.39 -10.12 -1.31
CA LEU A 127 2.63 -10.84 -1.59
C LEU A 127 2.37 -12.34 -1.88
N SER A 128 1.42 -12.96 -1.18
CA SER A 128 1.03 -14.35 -1.41
C SER A 128 0.43 -14.53 -2.82
N TRP A 129 -0.41 -13.59 -3.26
CA TRP A 129 -0.96 -13.61 -4.61
C TRP A 129 0.11 -13.41 -5.69
N ARG A 130 1.09 -12.54 -5.42
CA ARG A 130 2.23 -12.36 -6.31
C ARG A 130 3.08 -13.63 -6.43
N ARG A 131 3.32 -14.34 -5.30
CA ARG A 131 4.03 -15.62 -5.31
C ARG A 131 3.32 -16.70 -6.14
N LEU A 132 2.00 -16.62 -6.24
CA LEU A 132 1.16 -17.53 -7.02
C LEU A 132 0.99 -17.08 -8.48
N ASP A 133 1.76 -16.08 -8.93
CA ASP A 133 1.69 -15.48 -10.27
C ASP A 133 0.30 -14.95 -10.65
N LEU A 134 -0.52 -14.60 -9.63
CA LEU A 134 -1.82 -14.00 -9.86
C LEU A 134 -1.74 -12.52 -10.29
N HIS A 135 -0.59 -11.87 -10.06
CA HIS A 135 -0.28 -10.53 -10.54
C HIS A 135 1.23 -10.27 -10.58
N ALA A 136 1.60 -9.22 -11.33
CA ALA A 136 2.96 -8.67 -11.40
C ALA A 136 3.06 -7.23 -10.88
N LYS A 137 2.00 -6.70 -10.20
CA LYS A 137 1.98 -5.32 -9.67
C LYS A 137 3.10 -5.12 -8.66
N PRO A 138 3.84 -3.97 -8.73
CA PRO A 138 4.90 -3.65 -7.77
C PRO A 138 4.37 -3.58 -6.32
N VAL A 139 5.16 -4.08 -5.38
CA VAL A 139 4.92 -3.95 -3.93
C VAL A 139 6.17 -3.36 -3.30
N VAL A 140 6.06 -2.18 -2.70
CA VAL A 140 7.18 -1.45 -2.09
C VAL A 140 6.88 -1.16 -0.62
N PHE A 141 7.75 -1.61 0.25
CA PHE A 141 7.73 -1.22 1.67
C PHE A 141 8.56 0.04 1.85
N LEU A 142 8.02 1.01 2.59
CA LEU A 142 8.68 2.28 2.86
C LEU A 142 8.70 2.57 4.36
N SER A 143 9.88 2.74 4.93
CA SER A 143 10.11 3.35 6.25
C SER A 143 11.50 3.96 6.33
N GLU A 144 11.63 5.11 7.01
CA GLU A 144 12.89 5.86 7.10
C GLU A 144 13.78 5.37 8.26
N ASP A 145 13.20 4.64 9.24
CA ASP A 145 13.84 4.17 10.47
C ASP A 145 14.00 2.65 10.56
N ASP A 146 14.04 1.96 9.44
CA ASP A 146 14.15 0.50 9.39
C ASP A 146 12.98 -0.27 10.06
N PHE A 147 11.81 0.34 10.18
CA PHE A 147 10.61 -0.30 10.77
C PHE A 147 10.34 -1.69 10.16
N TRP A 148 10.55 -1.86 8.86
CA TRP A 148 10.28 -3.11 8.15
C TRP A 148 11.43 -4.12 8.15
N ALA A 149 12.61 -3.77 8.69
CA ALA A 149 13.76 -4.69 8.72
C ALA A 149 13.45 -6.04 9.39
N PRO A 150 12.71 -6.12 10.54
CA PRO A 150 12.34 -7.40 11.14
C PRO A 150 11.42 -8.25 10.25
N PHE A 151 10.52 -7.63 9.48
CA PHE A 151 9.66 -8.34 8.52
C PHE A 151 10.51 -8.98 7.40
N PHE A 152 11.44 -8.25 6.82
CA PHE A 152 12.32 -8.77 5.78
C PHE A 152 13.28 -9.84 6.33
N ALA A 153 13.75 -9.69 7.57
CA ALA A 153 14.54 -10.74 8.24
C ALA A 153 13.74 -12.05 8.41
N LEU A 154 12.46 -11.94 8.79
CA LEU A 154 11.56 -13.10 8.86
C LEU A 154 11.36 -13.74 7.48
N MET A 155 11.11 -12.93 6.44
CA MET A 155 10.92 -13.44 5.07
C MET A 155 12.19 -14.15 4.57
N GLN A 156 13.36 -13.56 4.79
CA GLN A 156 14.65 -14.17 4.45
C GLN A 156 14.84 -15.51 5.18
N HIS A 157 14.52 -15.57 6.47
CA HIS A 157 14.56 -16.81 7.24
C HIS A 157 13.70 -17.92 6.63
N THR A 158 12.49 -17.59 6.13
CA THR A 158 11.63 -18.59 5.46
C THR A 158 12.22 -19.07 4.13
N VAL A 159 12.95 -18.22 3.42
CA VAL A 159 13.68 -18.59 2.19
C VAL A 159 14.83 -19.55 2.54
N GLU A 160 15.64 -19.22 3.54
CA GLU A 160 16.77 -20.04 4.00
C GLU A 160 16.31 -21.41 4.52
N ALA A 161 15.12 -21.46 5.13
CA ALA A 161 14.48 -22.71 5.57
C ALA A 161 13.83 -23.50 4.42
N ASN A 162 13.93 -23.07 3.16
CA ASN A 162 13.28 -23.65 1.97
C ASN A 162 11.75 -23.74 2.08
N LEU A 163 11.11 -22.84 2.83
CA LEU A 163 9.64 -22.71 2.94
C LEU A 163 9.07 -21.65 1.99
N THR A 164 9.91 -20.74 1.54
CA THR A 164 9.58 -19.72 0.54
C THR A 164 10.57 -19.80 -0.62
N PRO A 165 10.14 -19.70 -1.88
CA PRO A 165 11.05 -19.71 -3.03
C PRO A 165 12.08 -18.58 -2.97
N ALA A 166 13.32 -18.85 -3.43
CA ALA A 166 14.44 -17.90 -3.36
C ALA A 166 14.17 -16.58 -4.12
N ASN A 167 13.44 -16.64 -5.25
CA ASN A 167 13.08 -15.48 -6.06
C ASN A 167 11.96 -14.61 -5.46
N PHE A 168 11.41 -14.97 -4.30
CA PHE A 168 10.37 -14.17 -3.65
C PHE A 168 10.86 -12.76 -3.30
N ASN A 169 12.13 -12.64 -2.86
CA ASN A 169 12.72 -11.35 -2.49
C ASN A 169 12.88 -10.41 -3.70
N ASP A 170 12.95 -10.93 -4.93
CA ASP A 170 13.03 -10.13 -6.15
C ASP A 170 11.68 -9.46 -6.50
N ALA A 171 10.61 -9.94 -5.89
CA ALA A 171 9.24 -9.48 -6.14
C ALA A 171 8.81 -8.30 -5.26
N VAL A 172 9.61 -7.92 -4.24
CA VAL A 172 9.27 -6.90 -3.26
C VAL A 172 10.45 -5.98 -3.01
N ALA A 173 10.22 -4.67 -2.98
CA ALA A 173 11.25 -3.70 -2.66
C ALA A 173 11.07 -3.15 -1.24
N TYR A 174 12.20 -2.84 -0.58
CA TYR A 174 12.23 -2.08 0.67
C TYR A 174 13.05 -0.81 0.48
N THR A 175 12.47 0.33 0.81
CA THR A 175 13.09 1.65 0.59
C THR A 175 13.04 2.51 1.84
N ARG A 176 14.00 3.45 1.94
CA ARG A 176 14.16 4.35 3.08
C ARG A 176 13.90 5.81 2.74
N SER A 177 13.39 6.10 1.53
CA SER A 177 12.96 7.44 1.14
C SER A 177 11.79 7.38 0.18
N ILE A 178 11.02 8.45 0.13
CA ILE A 178 9.88 8.60 -0.79
C ILE A 178 10.36 8.56 -2.24
N GLU A 179 11.48 9.18 -2.56
CA GLU A 179 12.08 9.20 -3.90
C GLU A 179 12.48 7.79 -4.34
N ALA A 180 13.16 7.03 -3.47
CA ALA A 180 13.52 5.64 -3.75
C ALA A 180 12.29 4.74 -3.89
N CYS A 181 11.21 5.01 -3.14
CA CYS A 181 9.96 4.29 -3.25
C CYS A 181 9.36 4.48 -4.66
N PHE A 182 9.25 5.70 -5.16
CA PHE A 182 8.72 5.93 -6.50
C PHE A 182 9.63 5.37 -7.60
N ALA A 183 10.94 5.48 -7.45
CA ALA A 183 11.90 4.85 -8.38
C ALA A 183 11.71 3.32 -8.44
N ALA A 184 11.46 2.67 -7.30
CA ALA A 184 11.18 1.24 -7.25
C ALA A 184 9.82 0.87 -7.88
N LEU A 185 8.78 1.70 -7.71
CA LEU A 185 7.49 1.52 -8.37
C LEU A 185 7.59 1.60 -9.89
N GLU A 186 8.44 2.48 -10.41
CA GLU A 186 8.69 2.66 -11.85
C GLU A 186 9.63 1.58 -12.41
N GLY A 187 10.64 1.18 -11.65
CA GLY A 187 11.66 0.21 -12.06
C GLY A 187 11.15 -1.22 -12.18
N VAL A 188 10.19 -1.62 -11.35
CA VAL A 188 9.54 -2.95 -11.43
C VAL A 188 8.54 -3.02 -12.59
N SER A 189 8.19 -1.88 -13.21
CA SER A 189 7.36 -1.82 -14.42
C SER A 189 8.11 -2.18 -15.70
N ALA A 190 9.44 -2.36 -15.64
CA ALA A 190 10.26 -2.83 -16.75
C ALA A 190 10.64 -4.31 -16.54
N PRO A 191 10.29 -5.23 -17.45
CA PRO A 191 10.84 -6.58 -17.40
C PRO A 191 12.35 -6.51 -17.65
N MET A 192 13.14 -7.13 -16.77
CA MET A 192 14.52 -7.49 -17.11
C MET A 192 14.53 -8.55 -18.20
#